data_99e8ca25d0871fd85bd256dc607d4dc0
#
_entry.id   99e8ca25d0871fd85bd256dc607d4dc0
#
_cell.length_a   1.000
_cell.length_b   1.000
_cell.length_c   1.000
_cell.angle_alpha   90.00
_cell.angle_beta   90.00
_cell.angle_gamma   90.00
#
_symmetry.space_group_name_H-M   'P 1'
#
loop_
_entity.id
_entity.type
_entity.pdbx_description
1 polymer ?
#
loop_
_entity_poly.entity_id
_entity_poly.type
_entity_poly.pdbx_seq_one_letter_code
_entity_poly.pdbx_strand_id
1 'polypeptide(L)'
;MLKLTISEDNLKLIAQALELQSRILCGQLGEVEHLFRFYTDRKYDIEVVEKKLREIKQEIFKSDYNVGIYSQEAKGIPFDCYELYKQIQHHFHKNDSYWTVHKDGIMVSDKNKIEVEE
;
A
#
# COMPACT_ATOMS: atom_id res chain seq x y z
N MET A 1 13.10 -18.56 -9.64
CA MET A 1 13.00 -17.55 -8.58
C MET A 1 14.26 -16.71 -8.51
N LEU A 2 14.14 -15.43 -8.29
CA LEU A 2 15.29 -14.51 -8.21
C LEU A 2 15.59 -14.18 -6.76
N LYS A 3 16.86 -13.96 -6.45
CA LYS A 3 17.30 -13.44 -5.17
C LYS A 3 17.75 -11.99 -5.33
N LEU A 4 17.39 -11.14 -4.38
CA LEU A 4 17.73 -9.72 -4.35
C LEU A 4 18.43 -9.42 -3.03
N THR A 5 19.59 -8.77 -3.12
CA THR A 5 20.27 -8.22 -1.95
C THR A 5 19.95 -6.74 -1.88
N ILE A 6 19.43 -6.30 -0.74
CA ILE A 6 18.91 -4.94 -0.59
C ILE A 6 19.09 -4.48 0.87
N SER A 7 19.28 -3.17 1.08
CA SER A 7 19.33 -2.61 2.42
C SER A 7 17.94 -2.62 3.06
N GLU A 8 17.88 -2.63 4.40
CA GLU A 8 16.62 -2.54 5.14
C GLU A 8 15.84 -1.28 4.77
N ASP A 9 16.52 -0.14 4.69
CA ASP A 9 15.87 1.13 4.33
C ASP A 9 15.23 1.07 2.95
N ASN A 10 15.93 0.49 1.98
CA ASN A 10 15.38 0.36 0.63
C ASN A 10 14.23 -0.64 0.59
N LEU A 11 14.27 -1.70 1.38
CA LEU A 11 13.15 -2.64 1.48
C LEU A 11 11.91 -1.98 2.07
N LYS A 12 12.07 -1.14 3.10
CA LYS A 12 10.97 -0.34 3.65
C LYS A 12 10.38 0.60 2.62
N LEU A 13 11.23 1.21 1.79
CA LEU A 13 10.78 2.09 0.71
C LEU A 13 9.95 1.34 -0.33
N ILE A 14 10.38 0.13 -0.69
CA ILE A 14 9.62 -0.73 -1.59
C ILE A 14 8.25 -1.07 -0.98
N ALA A 15 8.20 -1.43 0.30
CA ALA A 15 6.95 -1.73 0.98
C ALA A 15 5.99 -0.54 0.96
N GLN A 16 6.50 0.68 1.19
CA GLN A 16 5.71 1.90 1.12
C GLN A 16 5.13 2.11 -0.29
N ALA A 17 5.92 1.88 -1.32
CA ALA A 17 5.46 2.04 -2.70
C ALA A 17 4.36 1.02 -3.06
N LEU A 18 4.50 -0.22 -2.61
CA LEU A 18 3.50 -1.26 -2.82
C LEU A 18 2.20 -0.94 -2.07
N GLU A 19 2.30 -0.52 -0.82
CA GLU A 19 1.15 -0.10 -0.02
C GLU A 19 0.39 1.04 -0.69
N LEU A 20 1.12 2.05 -1.15
CA LEU A 20 0.54 3.21 -1.81
C LEU A 20 -0.22 2.82 -3.08
N GLN A 21 0.39 1.99 -3.93
CA GLN A 21 -0.26 1.52 -5.14
C GLN A 21 -1.54 0.75 -4.83
N SER A 22 -1.50 -0.15 -3.86
CA SER A 22 -2.67 -0.89 -3.41
C SER A 22 -3.78 0.06 -2.94
N ARG A 23 -3.46 1.03 -2.09
CA ARG A 23 -4.43 1.98 -1.54
C ARG A 23 -5.06 2.84 -2.63
N ILE A 24 -4.26 3.39 -3.54
CA ILE A 24 -4.76 4.23 -4.63
C ILE A 24 -5.69 3.43 -5.54
N LEU A 25 -5.30 2.22 -5.91
CA LEU A 25 -6.11 1.36 -6.77
C LEU A 25 -7.41 0.90 -6.10
N CYS A 26 -7.46 0.92 -4.77
CA CYS A 26 -8.68 0.66 -4.00
C CYS A 26 -9.50 1.92 -3.70
N GLY A 27 -9.13 3.06 -4.25
CA GLY A 27 -9.92 4.29 -4.14
C GLY A 27 -9.44 5.28 -3.09
N GLN A 28 -8.35 5.01 -2.38
CA GLN A 28 -7.81 5.94 -1.37
C GLN A 28 -6.94 7.01 -2.04
N LEU A 29 -7.55 7.83 -2.89
CA LEU A 29 -6.84 8.85 -3.68
C LEU A 29 -6.25 9.97 -2.84
N GLY A 30 -6.74 10.17 -1.63
CA GLY A 30 -6.16 11.12 -0.68
C GLY A 30 -4.69 10.85 -0.36
N GLU A 31 -4.22 9.63 -0.54
CA GLU A 31 -2.82 9.28 -0.36
C GLU A 31 -1.89 10.06 -1.30
N VAL A 32 -2.39 10.49 -2.47
CA VAL A 32 -1.60 11.32 -3.41
C VAL A 32 -1.22 12.65 -2.76
N GLU A 33 -2.17 13.31 -2.07
CA GLU A 33 -1.89 14.55 -1.35
C GLU A 33 -0.88 14.32 -0.23
N HIS A 34 -1.00 13.22 0.52
CA HIS A 34 -0.06 12.88 1.59
C HIS A 34 1.37 12.75 1.08
N LEU A 35 1.59 12.20 -0.11
CA LEU A 35 2.92 12.09 -0.70
C LEU A 35 3.58 13.45 -0.86
N PHE A 36 2.84 14.40 -1.42
CA PHE A 36 3.39 15.74 -1.63
C PHE A 36 3.61 16.47 -0.31
N ARG A 37 2.69 16.33 0.64
CA ARG A 37 2.77 16.99 1.94
C ARG A 37 3.96 16.49 2.77
N PHE A 38 4.20 15.18 2.80
CA PHE A 38 5.19 14.59 3.68
C PHE A 38 6.57 14.39 3.04
N TYR A 39 6.65 14.35 1.72
CA TYR A 39 7.89 14.01 1.03
C TYR A 39 8.41 15.11 0.10
N THR A 40 7.76 16.26 0.06
CA THR A 40 8.23 17.40 -0.73
C THR A 40 8.03 18.71 0.05
N ASP A 41 8.70 19.78 -0.43
CA ASP A 41 8.55 21.14 0.11
C ASP A 41 7.51 21.96 -0.67
N ARG A 42 6.70 21.32 -1.49
CA ARG A 42 5.67 22.00 -2.29
C ARG A 42 4.64 22.67 -1.41
N LYS A 43 4.30 23.93 -1.73
CA LYS A 43 3.27 24.69 -1.03
C LYS A 43 2.00 24.72 -1.87
N TYR A 44 0.90 24.32 -1.27
CA TYR A 44 -0.41 24.28 -1.93
C TYR A 44 -1.51 24.29 -0.87
N ASP A 45 -2.72 24.60 -1.32
CA ASP A 45 -3.91 24.51 -0.47
C ASP A 45 -4.37 23.05 -0.39
N ILE A 46 -4.20 22.46 0.78
CA ILE A 46 -4.52 21.03 1.02
C ILE A 46 -6.00 20.77 0.75
N GLU A 47 -6.89 21.65 1.20
CA GLU A 47 -8.34 21.46 1.02
C GLU A 47 -8.74 21.47 -0.45
N VAL A 48 -8.10 22.33 -1.25
CA VAL A 48 -8.36 22.38 -2.70
C VAL A 48 -7.92 21.07 -3.37
N VAL A 49 -6.74 20.58 -3.02
CA VAL A 49 -6.24 19.32 -3.58
C VAL A 49 -7.12 18.14 -3.18
N GLU A 50 -7.48 18.06 -1.90
CA GLU A 50 -8.37 17.01 -1.39
C GLU A 50 -9.72 16.99 -2.11
N LYS A 51 -10.30 18.18 -2.32
CA LYS A 51 -11.57 18.32 -3.04
C LYS A 51 -11.46 17.78 -4.46
N LYS A 52 -10.39 18.16 -5.17
CA LYS A 52 -10.16 17.70 -6.55
C LYS A 52 -9.94 16.19 -6.61
N LEU A 53 -9.23 15.62 -5.63
CA LEU A 53 -9.04 14.17 -5.55
C LEU A 53 -10.37 13.44 -5.29
N ARG A 54 -11.27 13.99 -4.49
CA ARG A 54 -12.62 13.43 -4.32
C ARG A 54 -13.42 13.46 -5.63
N GLU A 55 -13.30 14.53 -6.39
CA GLU A 55 -13.95 14.63 -7.71
C GLU A 55 -13.41 13.57 -8.67
N ILE A 56 -12.08 13.37 -8.68
CA ILE A 56 -11.45 12.34 -9.49
C ILE A 56 -11.93 10.95 -9.07
N LYS A 57 -12.02 10.69 -7.76
CA LYS A 57 -12.53 9.42 -7.23
C LYS A 57 -13.94 9.14 -7.72
N GLN A 58 -14.82 10.14 -7.68
CA GLN A 58 -16.18 10.01 -8.18
C GLN A 58 -16.20 9.65 -9.68
N GLU A 59 -15.31 10.25 -10.46
CA GLU A 59 -15.23 9.97 -11.90
C GLU A 59 -14.77 8.54 -12.18
N ILE A 60 -13.77 8.04 -11.41
CA ILE A 60 -13.18 6.71 -11.64
C ILE A 60 -14.04 5.60 -11.03
N PHE A 61 -14.44 5.76 -9.77
CA PHE A 61 -15.09 4.71 -8.99
C PHE A 61 -16.61 4.82 -8.96
N LYS A 62 -17.16 5.97 -9.34
CA LYS A 62 -18.62 6.27 -9.29
C LYS A 62 -19.17 6.08 -7.86
N SER A 63 -18.34 6.30 -6.85
CA SER A 63 -18.66 6.05 -5.43
C SER A 63 -17.72 6.85 -4.53
N ASP A 64 -18.19 7.16 -3.32
CA ASP A 64 -17.38 7.71 -2.24
C ASP A 64 -16.70 6.62 -1.40
N TYR A 65 -17.09 5.36 -1.60
CA TYR A 65 -16.55 4.24 -0.82
C TYR A 65 -15.29 3.68 -1.45
N ASN A 66 -14.43 3.12 -0.60
CA ASN A 66 -13.24 2.41 -1.05
C ASN A 66 -13.59 0.97 -1.43
N VAL A 67 -12.83 0.41 -2.35
CA VAL A 67 -12.90 -1.00 -2.70
C VAL A 67 -12.24 -1.82 -1.57
N GLY A 68 -12.90 -2.86 -1.11
CA GLY A 68 -12.32 -3.77 -0.11
C GLY A 68 -11.22 -4.62 -0.71
N ILE A 69 -10.12 -4.78 0.02
CA ILE A 69 -8.93 -5.48 -0.50
C ILE A 69 -9.20 -6.97 -0.82
N TYR A 70 -10.15 -7.58 -0.14
CA TYR A 70 -10.54 -8.98 -0.39
C TYR A 70 -11.71 -9.11 -1.37
N SER A 71 -12.19 -7.99 -1.93
CA SER A 71 -13.28 -8.00 -2.90
C SER A 71 -12.81 -8.45 -4.28
N GLN A 72 -13.77 -8.82 -5.13
CA GLN A 72 -13.50 -9.18 -6.51
C GLN A 72 -12.84 -8.04 -7.30
N GLU A 73 -13.20 -6.79 -6.99
CA GLU A 73 -12.68 -5.60 -7.66
C GLU A 73 -11.20 -5.35 -7.36
N ALA A 74 -10.70 -5.83 -6.22
CA ALA A 74 -9.30 -5.66 -5.83
C ALA A 74 -8.39 -6.76 -6.36
N LYS A 75 -8.92 -7.79 -7.01
CA LYS A 75 -8.11 -8.87 -7.56
C LYS A 75 -7.13 -8.35 -8.62
N GLY A 76 -5.95 -8.96 -8.66
CA GLY A 76 -4.87 -8.52 -9.55
C GLY A 76 -3.89 -7.61 -8.83
N ILE A 77 -3.49 -6.50 -9.46
CA ILE A 77 -2.44 -5.62 -8.95
C ILE A 77 -2.72 -5.07 -7.55
N PRO A 78 -3.92 -4.55 -7.23
CA PRO A 78 -4.18 -4.05 -5.87
C PRO A 78 -3.91 -5.10 -4.79
N PHE A 79 -4.40 -6.30 -4.98
CA PHE A 79 -4.24 -7.40 -4.04
C PHE A 79 -2.81 -7.93 -4.00
N ASP A 80 -2.15 -8.05 -5.15
CA ASP A 80 -0.75 -8.49 -5.24
C ASP A 80 0.17 -7.54 -4.47
N CYS A 81 0.00 -6.24 -4.65
CA CYS A 81 0.74 -5.23 -3.89
C CYS A 81 0.49 -5.35 -2.39
N TYR A 82 -0.76 -5.57 -2.00
CA TYR A 82 -1.14 -5.76 -0.60
C TYR A 82 -0.43 -6.97 0.02
N GLU A 83 -0.46 -8.13 -0.63
CA GLU A 83 0.20 -9.32 -0.13
C GLU A 83 1.71 -9.14 0.03
N LEU A 84 2.35 -8.50 -0.95
CA LEU A 84 3.79 -8.27 -0.94
C LEU A 84 4.20 -7.33 0.21
N TYR A 85 3.53 -6.18 0.33
CA TYR A 85 3.94 -5.25 1.37
C TYR A 85 3.64 -5.77 2.78
N LYS A 86 2.58 -6.55 2.96
CA LYS A 86 2.27 -7.17 4.27
C LYS A 86 3.35 -8.13 4.72
N GLN A 87 3.91 -8.91 3.82
CA GLN A 87 5.01 -9.81 4.14
C GLN A 87 6.28 -9.04 4.56
N ILE A 88 6.57 -7.94 3.87
CA ILE A 88 7.71 -7.08 4.22
C ILE A 88 7.48 -6.43 5.58
N GLN A 89 6.28 -5.89 5.84
CA GLN A 89 5.93 -5.33 7.13
C GLN A 89 6.05 -6.36 8.25
N HIS A 90 5.58 -7.58 8.01
CA HIS A 90 5.71 -8.67 8.99
C HIS A 90 7.17 -8.91 9.35
N HIS A 91 8.08 -8.91 8.38
CA HIS A 91 9.51 -9.07 8.66
C HIS A 91 10.03 -8.01 9.63
N PHE A 92 9.67 -6.74 9.44
CA PHE A 92 10.14 -5.65 10.30
C PHE A 92 9.44 -5.56 11.65
N HIS A 93 8.21 -6.08 11.76
CA HIS A 93 7.35 -5.92 12.94
C HIS A 93 6.96 -7.25 13.58
N LYS A 94 7.62 -8.34 13.26
CA LYS A 94 7.28 -9.67 13.74
C LYS A 94 7.34 -9.83 15.27
N ASN A 95 8.11 -8.96 15.95
CA ASN A 95 8.23 -8.95 17.41
C ASN A 95 7.46 -7.81 18.06
N ASP A 96 6.66 -7.07 17.27
CA ASP A 96 5.94 -5.90 17.73
C ASP A 96 4.47 -6.25 17.98
N SER A 97 4.06 -6.22 19.26
CA SER A 97 2.69 -6.53 19.65
C SER A 97 1.66 -5.49 19.17
N TYR A 98 2.11 -4.34 18.73
CA TYR A 98 1.26 -3.24 18.27
C TYR A 98 0.71 -3.48 16.85
N TRP A 99 1.38 -4.29 16.06
CA TRP A 99 1.01 -4.50 14.67
C TRP A 99 0.19 -5.78 14.52
N THR A 100 -0.94 -5.65 13.86
CA THR A 100 -1.84 -6.77 13.59
C THR A 100 -1.33 -7.68 12.47
N VAL A 101 -0.12 -7.43 11.97
CA VAL A 101 0.47 -8.24 10.92
C VAL A 101 1.16 -9.44 11.56
N HIS A 102 0.38 -10.44 11.91
CA HIS A 102 0.90 -11.70 12.40
C HIS A 102 1.08 -12.68 11.25
N LYS A 103 2.13 -13.49 11.35
CA LYS A 103 2.43 -14.50 10.33
C LYS A 103 1.22 -15.38 10.02
N ASP A 104 0.48 -15.76 11.06
CA ASP A 104 -0.67 -16.65 10.93
C ASP A 104 -1.90 -15.94 10.34
N GLY A 105 -1.92 -14.60 10.33
CA GLY A 105 -2.98 -13.78 9.74
C GLY A 105 -2.74 -13.39 8.30
N ILE A 106 -1.57 -13.69 7.77
CA ILE A 106 -1.22 -13.35 6.39
C ILE A 106 -1.50 -14.57 5.51
N MET A 107 -2.60 -14.50 4.78
CA MET A 107 -2.88 -15.48 3.73
C MET A 107 -2.12 -15.06 2.50
N VAL A 108 -1.05 -15.78 2.18
CA VAL A 108 -0.18 -15.46 1.06
C VAL A 108 -0.39 -16.50 -0.03
N SER A 109 -0.74 -16.03 -1.23
CA SER A 109 -0.79 -16.89 -2.40
C SER A 109 0.62 -17.30 -2.84
N ASP A 110 0.76 -18.46 -3.43
CA ASP A 110 2.07 -18.94 -3.92
C ASP A 110 2.69 -17.97 -4.92
N LYS A 111 1.87 -17.28 -5.71
CA LYS A 111 2.30 -16.29 -6.68
C LYS A 111 3.06 -15.12 -6.04
N ASN A 112 2.61 -14.67 -4.86
CA ASN A 112 3.14 -13.47 -4.21
C ASN A 112 4.04 -13.78 -3.02
N LYS A 113 4.38 -15.05 -2.81
CA LYS A 113 5.22 -15.46 -1.69
C LYS A 113 6.63 -14.90 -1.82
N ILE A 114 7.10 -14.23 -0.77
CA ILE A 114 8.48 -13.77 -0.65
C ILE A 114 9.09 -14.28 0.65
N GLU A 115 10.41 -14.42 0.65
CA GLU A 115 11.19 -14.77 1.84
C GLU A 115 12.21 -13.67 2.09
N VAL A 116 12.31 -13.22 3.34
CA VAL A 116 13.27 -12.20 3.72
C VAL A 116 14.31 -12.83 4.62
N GLU A 117 15.57 -12.84 4.18
CA GLU A 117 16.72 -13.34 4.92
C GLU A 117 17.60 -12.17 5.34
N GLU A 118 18.05 -12.20 6.59
CA GLU A 118 18.99 -11.21 7.13
C GLU A 118 20.45 -11.57 6.85
#